data_a6c24a712df4a3163598f278c49c911d
#
_entry.id   a6c24a712df4a3163598f278c49c911d
#
_cell.length_a   1.000
_cell.length_b   1.000
_cell.length_c   1.000
_cell.angle_alpha   90.00
_cell.angle_beta   90.00
_cell.angle_gamma   90.00
#
_symmetry.space_group_name_H-M   'P 1'
#
loop_
_entity.id
_entity.type
_entity.pdbx_description
1 polymer ?
#
loop_
_entity_poly.entity_id
_entity_poly.type
_entity_poly.pdbx_seq_one_letter_code
_entity_poly.pdbx_strand_id
1 'polypeptide(L)'
;VIGLETHVELNTDTKLFCGCSTSFGSEPNTQTCPVCLGLPGVLPVINRKAFEHTLKTALALNCEINDFVNFDRKNYYYPDLPKNYQISQNYFNVGNNGSVDIIVKGEKKRIGIHNVHLEEDAGKLVHPEASDANYSLIDFNRAGVPLVEIVTNPDMRSIDDVQGYMHTLRNILQYINVSDCKMQEGSLRFEASISLCRK
;
A
#
# COMPACT_ATOMS: atom_id res chain seq x y z
N VAL A 1 11.07 4.82 19.73
CA VAL A 1 9.78 5.20 19.17
C VAL A 1 9.67 4.58 17.80
N ILE A 2 8.56 3.89 17.52
CA ILE A 2 8.37 3.16 16.28
C ILE A 2 7.02 3.56 15.68
N GLY A 3 7.02 3.90 14.39
CA GLY A 3 5.85 4.02 13.54
C GLY A 3 5.95 3.01 12.40
N LEU A 4 4.82 2.63 11.82
CA LEU A 4 4.75 1.74 10.67
C LEU A 4 3.97 2.38 9.52
N GLU A 5 4.49 2.20 8.31
CA GLU A 5 3.77 2.35 7.06
C GLU A 5 3.45 0.95 6.55
N THR A 6 2.20 0.73 6.18
CA THR A 6 1.73 -0.59 5.73
C THR A 6 1.10 -0.45 4.37
N HIS A 7 1.68 -1.12 3.38
CA HIS A 7 1.18 -1.17 2.02
C HIS A 7 0.40 -2.47 1.80
N VAL A 8 -0.82 -2.33 1.29
CA VAL A 8 -1.78 -3.43 1.11
C VAL A 8 -2.30 -3.42 -0.33
N GLU A 9 -1.93 -4.41 -1.13
CA GLU A 9 -2.54 -4.59 -2.44
C GLU A 9 -4.02 -5.01 -2.27
N LEU A 10 -4.90 -4.29 -2.95
CA LEU A 10 -6.33 -4.49 -2.83
C LEU A 10 -6.84 -5.59 -3.75
N ASN A 11 -7.77 -6.37 -3.25
CA ASN A 11 -8.39 -7.49 -3.96
C ASN A 11 -9.36 -6.99 -5.06
N THR A 12 -8.79 -6.56 -6.19
CA THR A 12 -9.52 -6.10 -7.37
C THR A 12 -9.09 -6.91 -8.60
N ASP A 13 -9.98 -7.07 -9.57
CA ASP A 13 -9.67 -7.80 -10.80
C ASP A 13 -8.87 -6.96 -11.80
N THR A 14 -8.91 -5.63 -11.62
CA THR A 14 -8.23 -4.66 -12.51
C THR A 14 -7.45 -3.63 -11.72
N LYS A 15 -6.47 -3.02 -12.39
CA LYS A 15 -5.62 -1.96 -11.84
C LYS A 15 -6.41 -0.70 -11.44
N LEU A 16 -5.74 0.21 -10.73
CA LEU A 16 -6.37 1.41 -10.16
C LEU A 16 -6.97 2.33 -11.22
N PHE A 17 -6.31 2.48 -12.36
CA PHE A 17 -6.70 3.44 -13.40
C PHE A 17 -6.86 2.82 -14.80
N CYS A 18 -6.85 1.50 -14.92
CA CYS A 18 -7.03 0.83 -16.22
C CYS A 18 -7.62 -0.58 -16.06
N GLY A 19 -7.97 -1.21 -17.18
CA GLY A 19 -8.54 -2.56 -17.22
C GLY A 19 -7.54 -3.71 -17.20
N CYS A 20 -6.24 -3.48 -17.04
CA CYS A 20 -5.25 -4.57 -16.94
C CYS A 20 -5.49 -5.41 -15.69
N SER A 21 -5.26 -6.72 -15.82
CA SER A 21 -5.40 -7.67 -14.72
C SER A 21 -4.41 -7.37 -13.58
N THR A 22 -4.80 -7.74 -12.36
CA THR A 22 -3.97 -7.70 -11.16
C THR A 22 -3.49 -9.09 -10.74
N SER A 23 -3.71 -10.13 -11.57
CA SER A 23 -3.37 -11.51 -11.24
C SER A 23 -1.87 -11.68 -11.00
N PHE A 24 -1.51 -12.29 -9.88
CA PHE A 24 -0.12 -12.62 -9.56
C PHE A 24 0.40 -13.77 -10.42
N GLY A 25 1.71 -13.75 -10.74
CA GLY A 25 2.40 -14.87 -11.39
C GLY A 25 2.25 -14.95 -12.91
N SER A 26 1.69 -13.94 -13.57
CA SER A 26 1.67 -13.86 -15.03
C SER A 26 3.07 -13.59 -15.60
N GLU A 27 3.29 -13.97 -16.86
CA GLU A 27 4.53 -13.66 -17.57
C GLU A 27 4.87 -12.17 -17.49
N PRO A 28 6.14 -11.79 -17.30
CA PRO A 28 6.54 -10.40 -17.13
C PRO A 28 6.06 -9.48 -18.27
N ASN A 29 5.59 -8.31 -17.89
CA ASN A 29 5.12 -7.25 -18.81
C ASN A 29 3.94 -7.63 -19.72
N THR A 30 3.16 -8.65 -19.39
CA THR A 30 1.96 -9.06 -20.15
C THR A 30 0.68 -8.37 -19.67
N GLN A 31 0.67 -7.82 -18.46
CA GLN A 31 -0.46 -7.11 -17.87
C GLN A 31 -0.22 -5.59 -17.88
N THR A 32 0.11 -5.04 -19.04
CA THR A 32 0.41 -3.62 -19.21
C THR A 32 -0.40 -3.01 -20.34
N CYS A 33 -0.64 -1.71 -20.26
CA CYS A 33 -1.30 -0.93 -21.30
C CYS A 33 -0.77 0.51 -21.31
N PRO A 34 -1.10 1.33 -22.34
CA PRO A 34 -0.67 2.72 -22.37
C PRO A 34 -0.99 3.53 -21.10
N VAL A 35 -2.09 3.22 -20.41
CA VAL A 35 -2.50 3.95 -19.20
C VAL A 35 -1.55 3.65 -18.04
N CYS A 36 -1.35 2.39 -17.66
CA CYS A 36 -0.48 2.06 -16.53
C CYS A 36 1.02 2.30 -16.83
N LEU A 37 1.41 2.34 -18.10
CA LEU A 37 2.75 2.75 -18.52
C LEU A 37 2.91 4.28 -18.65
N GLY A 38 1.81 5.04 -18.55
CA GLY A 38 1.85 6.51 -18.57
C GLY A 38 2.24 7.10 -19.93
N LEU A 39 1.82 6.49 -21.05
CA LEU A 39 2.11 7.03 -22.36
C LEU A 39 1.41 8.39 -22.59
N PRO A 40 1.95 9.26 -23.47
CA PRO A 40 1.37 10.57 -23.70
C PRO A 40 -0.11 10.52 -24.12
N GLY A 41 -0.93 11.38 -23.51
CA GLY A 41 -2.35 11.52 -23.82
C GLY A 41 -3.29 10.63 -23.02
N VAL A 42 -2.78 9.75 -22.15
CA VAL A 42 -3.63 8.92 -21.28
C VAL A 42 -4.17 9.72 -20.10
N LEU A 43 -5.43 9.43 -19.73
CA LEU A 43 -6.10 10.02 -18.56
C LEU A 43 -6.59 8.90 -17.64
N PRO A 44 -6.30 8.99 -16.33
CA PRO A 44 -6.72 7.97 -15.37
C PRO A 44 -8.22 8.06 -15.09
N VAL A 45 -8.86 6.88 -14.96
CA VAL A 45 -10.23 6.73 -14.46
C VAL A 45 -10.19 5.76 -13.30
N ILE A 46 -10.65 6.20 -12.13
CA ILE A 46 -10.51 5.43 -10.89
C ILE A 46 -11.31 4.13 -10.91
N ASN A 47 -10.70 3.07 -10.39
CA ASN A 47 -11.38 1.81 -10.09
C ASN A 47 -12.27 1.98 -8.85
N ARG A 48 -13.58 1.91 -9.04
CA ARG A 48 -14.57 2.07 -7.97
C ARG A 48 -14.36 1.07 -6.83
N LYS A 49 -14.08 -0.20 -7.12
CA LYS A 49 -13.89 -1.24 -6.12
C LYS A 49 -12.64 -0.97 -5.24
N ALA A 50 -11.58 -0.43 -5.84
CA ALA A 50 -10.39 -0.02 -5.09
C ALA A 50 -10.73 1.09 -4.08
N PHE A 51 -11.50 2.10 -4.49
CA PHE A 51 -11.95 3.15 -3.59
C PHE A 51 -12.86 2.61 -2.48
N GLU A 52 -13.83 1.74 -2.81
CA GLU A 52 -14.71 1.10 -1.83
C GLU A 52 -13.92 0.26 -0.81
N HIS A 53 -12.88 -0.46 -1.24
CA HIS A 53 -12.00 -1.21 -0.34
C HIS A 53 -11.18 -0.31 0.58
N THR A 54 -10.68 0.82 0.08
CA THR A 54 -9.97 1.81 0.89
C THR A 54 -10.88 2.42 1.95
N LEU A 55 -12.10 2.80 1.56
CA LEU A 55 -13.11 3.31 2.50
C LEU A 55 -13.46 2.29 3.58
N LYS A 56 -13.63 1.02 3.19
CA LYS A 56 -13.88 -0.09 4.11
C LYS A 56 -12.73 -0.27 5.11
N THR A 57 -11.49 -0.15 4.63
CA THR A 57 -10.29 -0.20 5.47
C THR A 57 -10.27 0.94 6.47
N ALA A 58 -10.50 2.18 6.02
CA ALA A 58 -10.52 3.35 6.90
C ALA A 58 -11.59 3.25 7.98
N LEU A 59 -12.81 2.80 7.62
CA LEU A 59 -13.89 2.56 8.58
C LEU A 59 -13.53 1.46 9.60
N ALA A 60 -12.95 0.36 9.16
CA ALA A 60 -12.54 -0.74 10.05
C ALA A 60 -11.42 -0.34 11.02
N LEU A 61 -10.63 0.67 10.67
CA LEU A 61 -9.58 1.25 11.50
C LEU A 61 -10.07 2.48 12.30
N ASN A 62 -11.39 2.68 12.40
CA ASN A 62 -12.03 3.77 13.14
C ASN A 62 -11.55 5.17 12.72
N CYS A 63 -11.22 5.36 11.44
CA CYS A 63 -10.83 6.66 10.92
C CYS A 63 -12.02 7.60 10.78
N GLU A 64 -11.76 8.89 10.93
CA GLU A 64 -12.62 9.96 10.47
C GLU A 64 -12.55 10.00 8.95
N ILE A 65 -13.69 9.85 8.27
CA ILE A 65 -13.76 9.81 6.81
C ILE A 65 -13.90 11.23 6.26
N ASN A 66 -13.08 11.56 5.28
CA ASN A 66 -13.15 12.87 4.62
C ASN A 66 -14.29 12.91 3.60
N ASP A 67 -15.04 14.02 3.60
CA ASP A 67 -16.13 14.27 2.62
C ASP A 67 -15.60 14.55 1.20
N PHE A 68 -14.34 14.94 1.09
CA PHE A 68 -13.65 15.22 -0.16
C PHE A 68 -12.28 14.51 -0.20
N VAL A 69 -12.02 13.83 -1.29
CA VAL A 69 -10.73 13.16 -1.56
C VAL A 69 -10.16 13.62 -2.88
N ASN A 70 -8.84 13.71 -2.97
CA ASN A 70 -8.14 14.10 -4.18
C ASN A 70 -6.88 13.27 -4.37
N PHE A 71 -6.41 13.17 -5.61
CA PHE A 71 -5.13 12.54 -5.92
C PHE A 71 -4.07 13.60 -6.18
N ASP A 72 -2.87 13.29 -5.72
CA ASP A 72 -1.65 14.05 -5.92
C ASP A 72 -0.66 13.25 -6.76
N ARG A 73 0.34 13.92 -7.30
CA ARG A 73 1.47 13.28 -7.98
C ARG A 73 2.69 13.36 -7.10
N LYS A 74 3.13 12.19 -6.59
CA LYS A 74 4.40 12.03 -5.89
C LYS A 74 5.51 11.82 -6.91
N ASN A 75 6.23 12.88 -7.23
CA ASN A 75 7.25 12.86 -8.28
C ASN A 75 8.57 12.28 -7.75
N TYR A 76 9.02 11.20 -8.35
CA TYR A 76 10.36 10.63 -8.13
C TYR A 76 10.73 9.74 -9.32
N TYR A 77 12.05 9.48 -9.48
CA TYR A 77 12.56 8.71 -10.62
C TYR A 77 13.15 7.40 -10.11
N TYR A 78 12.53 6.30 -10.55
CA TYR A 78 13.05 4.96 -10.29
C TYR A 78 12.71 4.04 -11.48
N PRO A 79 13.55 3.03 -11.80
CA PRO A 79 13.36 2.21 -13.00
C PRO A 79 12.02 1.49 -13.08
N ASP A 80 11.43 1.10 -11.96
CA ASP A 80 10.13 0.41 -11.88
C ASP A 80 8.92 1.36 -11.85
N LEU A 81 9.15 2.68 -11.91
CA LEU A 81 8.11 3.70 -11.96
C LEU A 81 7.97 4.27 -13.38
N PRO A 82 7.12 3.70 -14.24
CA PRO A 82 7.13 4.00 -15.69
C PRO A 82 6.71 5.43 -16.02
N LYS A 83 5.95 6.09 -15.14
CA LYS A 83 5.47 7.46 -15.31
C LYS A 83 6.40 8.53 -14.73
N ASN A 84 7.42 8.14 -13.97
CA ASN A 84 8.25 9.01 -13.14
C ASN A 84 7.46 9.80 -12.07
N TYR A 85 6.24 9.39 -11.78
CA TYR A 85 5.44 9.81 -10.64
C TYR A 85 4.49 8.69 -10.22
N GLN A 86 4.12 8.68 -8.97
CA GLN A 86 3.09 7.82 -8.41
C GLN A 86 1.84 8.66 -8.14
N ILE A 87 0.68 8.17 -8.54
CA ILE A 87 -0.58 8.78 -8.10
C ILE A 87 -0.87 8.26 -6.70
N SER A 88 -1.01 9.19 -5.76
CA SER A 88 -1.24 8.92 -4.34
C SER A 88 -2.15 9.98 -3.75
N GLN A 89 -2.37 10.02 -2.44
CA GLN A 89 -3.16 11.02 -1.75
C GLN A 89 -2.37 11.58 -0.57
N ASN A 90 -1.92 12.82 -0.67
CA ASN A 90 -1.11 13.46 0.37
C ASN A 90 -1.92 14.42 1.24
N TYR A 91 -2.77 15.25 0.64
CA TYR A 91 -3.50 16.29 1.35
C TYR A 91 -4.96 15.92 1.65
N PHE A 92 -5.60 15.18 0.75
CA PHE A 92 -7.02 14.83 0.85
C PHE A 92 -7.16 13.31 0.69
N ASN A 93 -6.73 12.59 1.71
CA ASN A 93 -6.81 11.13 1.79
C ASN A 93 -8.22 10.65 2.19
N VAL A 94 -8.44 9.35 2.23
CA VAL A 94 -9.76 8.77 2.51
C VAL A 94 -10.12 8.87 3.99
N GLY A 95 -9.17 8.64 4.89
CA GLY A 95 -9.45 8.68 6.33
C GLY A 95 -8.25 9.10 7.17
N ASN A 96 -8.54 9.73 8.32
CA ASN A 96 -7.55 10.23 9.26
C ASN A 96 -7.90 9.87 10.70
N ASN A 97 -6.97 10.08 11.62
CA ASN A 97 -7.20 10.02 13.07
C ASN A 97 -7.88 8.73 13.55
N GLY A 98 -7.55 7.61 12.91
CA GLY A 98 -8.07 6.31 13.29
C GLY A 98 -7.34 5.69 14.47
N SER A 99 -7.74 4.46 14.81
CA SER A 99 -7.05 3.68 15.83
C SER A 99 -7.33 2.19 15.71
N VAL A 100 -6.39 1.38 16.16
CA VAL A 100 -6.54 -0.06 16.34
C VAL A 100 -6.10 -0.47 17.74
N ASP A 101 -6.89 -1.31 18.38
CA ASP A 101 -6.57 -1.87 19.68
C ASP A 101 -5.83 -3.21 19.48
N ILE A 102 -4.66 -3.35 20.06
CA ILE A 102 -3.85 -4.57 20.06
C ILE A 102 -3.78 -5.17 21.47
N ILE A 103 -3.48 -6.46 21.55
CA ILE A 103 -3.24 -7.13 22.83
C ILE A 103 -1.79 -7.58 22.87
N VAL A 104 -1.04 -7.07 23.84
CA VAL A 104 0.37 -7.41 24.07
C VAL A 104 0.53 -7.90 25.49
N LYS A 105 0.99 -9.14 25.67
CA LYS A 105 1.17 -9.78 26.99
C LYS A 105 -0.08 -9.75 27.88
N GLY A 106 -1.27 -9.82 27.24
CA GLY A 106 -2.56 -9.77 27.96
C GLY A 106 -3.08 -8.37 28.24
N GLU A 107 -2.31 -7.34 27.92
CA GLU A 107 -2.73 -5.93 28.09
C GLU A 107 -3.22 -5.34 26.77
N LYS A 108 -4.31 -4.58 26.83
CA LYS A 108 -4.86 -3.85 25.70
C LYS A 108 -4.07 -2.55 25.52
N LYS A 109 -3.61 -2.32 24.28
CA LYS A 109 -2.91 -1.11 23.90
C LYS A 109 -3.52 -0.54 22.62
N ARG A 110 -3.73 0.78 22.59
CA ARG A 110 -4.23 1.48 21.41
C ARG A 110 -3.08 2.03 20.59
N ILE A 111 -3.11 1.76 19.27
CA ILE A 111 -2.21 2.33 18.28
C ILE A 111 -3.02 3.27 17.40
N GLY A 112 -2.61 4.53 17.32
CA GLY A 112 -3.23 5.52 16.46
C GLY A 112 -2.90 5.27 14.99
N ILE A 113 -3.87 5.50 14.13
CA ILE A 113 -3.72 5.53 12.67
C ILE A 113 -3.72 6.99 12.27
N HIS A 114 -2.61 7.44 11.69
CA HIS A 114 -2.47 8.82 11.23
C HIS A 114 -3.37 9.06 10.01
N ASN A 115 -3.22 8.21 8.99
CA ASN A 115 -4.07 8.26 7.81
C ASN A 115 -4.20 6.91 7.11
N VAL A 116 -5.22 6.83 6.24
CA VAL A 116 -5.45 5.74 5.29
C VAL A 116 -5.70 6.38 3.93
N HIS A 117 -4.89 6.03 2.94
CA HIS A 117 -5.00 6.59 1.60
C HIS A 117 -4.84 5.55 0.49
N LEU A 118 -5.35 5.90 -0.68
CA LEU A 118 -5.32 5.08 -1.89
C LEU A 118 -4.22 5.56 -2.82
N GLU A 119 -3.43 4.63 -3.33
CA GLU A 119 -2.37 4.89 -4.28
C GLU A 119 -2.20 3.73 -5.27
N GLU A 120 -1.33 3.90 -6.24
CA GLU A 120 -0.93 2.83 -7.17
C GLU A 120 0.44 2.24 -6.79
N ASP A 121 0.60 0.93 -6.99
CA ASP A 121 1.89 0.28 -6.78
C ASP A 121 2.84 0.56 -7.96
N ALA A 122 4.14 0.49 -7.69
CA ALA A 122 5.20 0.51 -8.69
C ALA A 122 5.39 -0.87 -9.34
N GLY A 123 6.17 -0.94 -10.41
CA GLY A 123 6.61 -2.21 -10.99
C GLY A 123 7.54 -2.98 -10.05
N LYS A 124 8.19 -4.00 -10.59
CA LYS A 124 9.13 -4.85 -9.85
C LYS A 124 10.48 -4.87 -10.53
N LEU A 125 11.55 -4.63 -9.76
CA LEU A 125 12.92 -4.90 -10.18
C LEU A 125 13.27 -6.35 -9.86
N VAL A 126 13.79 -7.05 -10.85
CA VAL A 126 14.29 -8.43 -10.73
C VAL A 126 15.79 -8.41 -10.96
N HIS A 127 16.54 -8.81 -9.95
CA HIS A 127 17.98 -8.94 -10.05
C HIS A 127 18.31 -10.39 -10.44
N PRO A 128 19.04 -10.60 -11.56
CA PRO A 128 19.49 -11.94 -11.93
C PRO A 128 20.36 -12.55 -10.82
N GLU A 129 20.21 -13.87 -10.60
CA GLU A 129 20.98 -14.59 -9.58
C GLU A 129 22.47 -14.74 -9.95
N ALA A 130 22.84 -14.52 -11.22
CA ALA A 130 24.23 -14.60 -11.67
C ALA A 130 25.06 -13.48 -11.04
N SER A 131 26.13 -13.83 -10.34
CA SER A 131 27.01 -12.90 -9.63
C SER A 131 27.66 -11.81 -10.53
N ASP A 132 27.68 -12.01 -11.84
CA ASP A 132 28.33 -11.15 -12.83
C ASP A 132 27.33 -10.28 -13.60
N ALA A 133 26.05 -10.35 -13.29
CA ALA A 133 25.04 -9.55 -13.96
C ALA A 133 25.15 -8.08 -13.51
N ASN A 134 25.48 -7.19 -14.43
CA ASN A 134 25.52 -5.75 -14.23
C ASN A 134 24.25 -5.05 -14.70
N TYR A 135 23.11 -5.77 -14.75
CA TYR A 135 21.82 -5.26 -15.15
C TYR A 135 20.71 -5.78 -14.24
N SER A 136 19.58 -5.10 -14.26
CA SER A 136 18.32 -5.56 -13.64
C SER A 136 17.23 -5.63 -14.70
N LEU A 137 16.29 -6.55 -14.52
CA LEU A 137 15.10 -6.65 -15.35
C LEU A 137 13.96 -5.87 -14.67
N ILE A 138 13.06 -5.34 -15.47
CA ILE A 138 11.90 -4.59 -14.99
C ILE A 138 10.65 -5.31 -15.43
N ASP A 139 9.78 -5.61 -14.47
CA ASP A 139 8.44 -6.13 -14.70
C ASP A 139 7.41 -5.10 -14.27
N PHE A 140 6.65 -4.58 -15.22
CA PHE A 140 5.58 -3.60 -15.00
C PHE A 140 4.21 -4.21 -14.72
N ASN A 141 4.09 -5.53 -14.59
CA ASN A 141 2.80 -6.16 -14.29
C ASN A 141 2.17 -5.61 -13.01
N ARG A 142 2.98 -5.31 -11.98
CA ARG A 142 2.50 -4.72 -10.74
C ARG A 142 2.22 -3.22 -10.85
N ALA A 143 2.86 -2.49 -11.76
CA ALA A 143 2.69 -1.04 -11.90
C ALA A 143 1.23 -0.67 -12.12
N GLY A 144 0.68 0.15 -11.22
CA GLY A 144 -0.72 0.57 -11.23
C GLY A 144 -1.70 -0.37 -10.52
N VAL A 145 -1.24 -1.43 -9.85
CA VAL A 145 -2.07 -2.25 -8.96
C VAL A 145 -2.58 -1.36 -7.83
N PRO A 146 -3.89 -1.45 -7.45
CA PRO A 146 -4.43 -0.63 -6.37
C PRO A 146 -3.80 -0.97 -5.04
N LEU A 147 -3.29 0.04 -4.36
CA LEU A 147 -2.59 -0.06 -3.09
C LEU A 147 -3.25 0.84 -2.07
N VAL A 148 -3.52 0.32 -0.88
CA VAL A 148 -3.87 1.12 0.29
C VAL A 148 -2.61 1.26 1.15
N GLU A 149 -2.26 2.49 1.50
CA GLU A 149 -1.26 2.76 2.51
C GLU A 149 -1.92 3.15 3.82
N ILE A 150 -1.47 2.53 4.91
CA ILE A 150 -1.93 2.77 6.28
C ILE A 150 -0.73 3.24 7.09
N VAL A 151 -0.78 4.50 7.54
CA VAL A 151 0.29 5.12 8.31
C VAL A 151 -0.11 5.18 9.78
N THR A 152 0.71 4.63 10.67
CA THR A 152 0.46 4.73 12.12
C THR A 152 1.03 5.99 12.72
N ASN A 153 0.48 6.42 13.86
CA ASN A 153 1.21 7.29 14.76
C ASN A 153 2.43 6.55 15.36
N PRO A 154 3.48 7.25 15.80
CA PRO A 154 4.67 6.63 16.38
C PRO A 154 4.43 6.20 17.84
N ASP A 155 3.42 5.34 18.06
CA ASP A 155 2.96 4.93 19.39
C ASP A 155 3.64 3.67 19.91
N MET A 156 4.25 2.88 19.05
CA MET A 156 4.89 1.62 19.42
C MET A 156 6.24 1.85 20.10
N ARG A 157 6.55 1.02 21.09
CA ARG A 157 7.76 1.12 21.94
C ARG A 157 8.55 -0.17 22.03
N SER A 158 8.03 -1.27 21.50
CA SER A 158 8.65 -2.59 21.56
C SER A 158 8.38 -3.41 20.30
N ILE A 159 9.15 -4.47 20.11
CA ILE A 159 8.91 -5.46 19.05
C ILE A 159 7.57 -6.16 19.26
N ASP A 160 7.19 -6.43 20.51
CA ASP A 160 5.90 -7.04 20.80
C ASP A 160 4.72 -6.16 20.36
N ASP A 161 4.85 -4.82 20.51
CA ASP A 161 3.84 -3.88 20.01
C ASP A 161 3.71 -3.97 18.49
N VAL A 162 4.85 -4.01 17.78
CA VAL A 162 4.91 -4.12 16.33
C VAL A 162 4.25 -5.43 15.86
N GLN A 163 4.61 -6.54 16.45
CA GLN A 163 4.02 -7.84 16.11
C GLN A 163 2.52 -7.88 16.41
N GLY A 164 2.10 -7.36 17.56
CA GLY A 164 0.69 -7.26 17.91
C GLY A 164 -0.11 -6.43 16.89
N TYR A 165 0.45 -5.31 16.44
CA TYR A 165 -0.15 -4.48 15.41
C TYR A 165 -0.24 -5.22 14.06
N MET A 166 0.87 -5.79 13.59
CA MET A 166 0.92 -6.51 12.33
C MET A 166 -0.10 -7.66 12.27
N HIS A 167 -0.20 -8.45 13.34
CA HIS A 167 -1.19 -9.53 13.44
C HIS A 167 -2.62 -9.01 13.44
N THR A 168 -2.90 -7.99 14.23
CA THR A 168 -4.24 -7.42 14.35
C THR A 168 -4.68 -6.81 13.03
N LEU A 169 -3.83 -6.00 12.41
CA LEU A 169 -4.12 -5.37 11.12
C LEU A 169 -4.39 -6.43 10.03
N ARG A 170 -3.51 -7.42 9.90
CA ARG A 170 -3.69 -8.51 8.93
C ARG A 170 -5.05 -9.20 9.10
N ASN A 171 -5.41 -9.53 10.33
CA ASN A 171 -6.70 -10.18 10.63
C ASN A 171 -7.89 -9.29 10.23
N ILE A 172 -7.83 -7.98 10.52
CA ILE A 172 -8.87 -7.02 10.11
C ILE A 172 -9.01 -7.02 8.59
N LEU A 173 -7.91 -6.82 7.86
CA LEU A 173 -7.90 -6.72 6.40
C LEU A 173 -8.44 -7.99 5.72
N GLN A 174 -8.08 -9.16 6.23
CA GLN A 174 -8.59 -10.45 5.76
C GLN A 174 -10.08 -10.62 6.10
N TYR A 175 -10.50 -10.26 7.32
CA TYR A 175 -11.90 -10.39 7.76
C TYR A 175 -12.84 -9.53 6.92
N ILE A 176 -12.44 -8.28 6.61
CA ILE A 176 -13.23 -7.39 5.75
C ILE A 176 -13.05 -7.69 4.25
N ASN A 177 -12.22 -8.68 3.91
CA ASN A 177 -11.97 -9.16 2.54
C ASN A 177 -11.53 -8.07 1.55
N VAL A 178 -10.60 -7.22 1.96
CA VAL A 178 -10.03 -6.17 1.10
C VAL A 178 -8.70 -6.59 0.46
N SER A 179 -8.01 -7.58 1.05
CA SER A 179 -6.74 -8.14 0.56
C SER A 179 -6.60 -9.59 1.01
N ASP A 180 -5.84 -10.38 0.29
CA ASP A 180 -5.44 -11.73 0.72
C ASP A 180 -4.27 -11.71 1.73
N CYS A 181 -3.59 -10.56 1.85
CA CYS A 181 -2.51 -10.32 2.80
C CYS A 181 -1.35 -11.33 2.71
N LYS A 182 -1.01 -11.77 1.50
CA LYS A 182 0.09 -12.70 1.25
C LYS A 182 1.42 -11.95 1.17
N MET A 183 2.18 -11.95 2.24
CA MET A 183 3.47 -11.27 2.31
C MET A 183 4.49 -11.81 1.31
N GLN A 184 4.47 -13.11 1.03
CA GLN A 184 5.36 -13.77 0.06
C GLN A 184 5.08 -13.37 -1.39
N GLU A 185 3.88 -12.91 -1.71
CA GLU A 185 3.49 -12.38 -3.03
C GLU A 185 3.63 -10.85 -3.10
N GLY A 186 3.88 -10.19 -1.95
CA GLY A 186 4.00 -8.74 -1.83
C GLY A 186 2.69 -8.02 -1.58
N SER A 187 1.56 -8.76 -1.42
CA SER A 187 0.24 -8.14 -1.18
C SER A 187 0.13 -7.43 0.18
N LEU A 188 1.05 -7.69 1.11
CA LEU A 188 1.15 -7.00 2.40
C LEU A 188 2.61 -6.74 2.72
N ARG A 189 2.96 -5.46 2.90
CA ARG A 189 4.32 -5.01 3.22
C ARG A 189 4.29 -4.07 4.40
N PHE A 190 5.27 -4.19 5.30
CA PHE A 190 5.43 -3.31 6.45
C PHE A 190 6.77 -2.61 6.39
N GLU A 191 6.77 -1.31 6.53
CA GLU A 191 7.96 -0.47 6.60
C GLU A 191 8.02 0.20 7.96
N ALA A 192 9.18 0.13 8.63
CA ALA A 192 9.34 0.64 9.98
C ALA A 192 10.17 1.92 10.01
N SER A 193 9.58 2.98 10.59
CA SER A 193 10.27 4.22 10.93
C SER A 193 10.64 4.20 12.41
N ILE A 194 11.95 4.26 12.72
CA ILE A 194 12.48 4.13 14.08
C ILE A 194 13.26 5.38 14.46
N SER A 195 12.89 5.96 15.60
CA SER A 195 13.64 7.05 16.22
C SER A 195 14.13 6.66 17.61
N LEU A 196 15.37 7.03 17.90
CA LEU A 196 15.97 6.87 19.23
C LEU A 196 16.02 8.22 19.94
N CYS A 197 15.71 8.23 21.23
CA CYS A 197 15.93 9.37 22.11
C CYS A 197 16.72 8.94 23.34
N ARG A 198 17.54 9.83 23.87
CA ARG A 198 18.15 9.63 25.19
C ARG A 198 17.04 9.75 26.25
N LYS A 199 17.10 8.88 27.26
CA LYS A 199 16.25 8.98 28.46
C LYS A 199 16.63 10.20 29.28
#